data_1d79c9207eb57df13527255c23b55e4d
#
_entry.id   1d79c9207eb57df13527255c23b55e4d
#
_cell.length_a   1.000
_cell.length_b   1.000
_cell.length_c   1.000
_cell.angle_alpha   90.00
_cell.angle_beta   90.00
_cell.angle_gamma   90.00
#
_symmetry.space_group_name_H-M   'P 1'
#
loop_
_entity.id
_entity.type
_entity.pdbx_description
1 polymer ?
#
loop_
_entity_poly.entity_id
_entity_poly.type
_entity_poly.pdbx_seq_one_letter_code
_entity_poly.pdbx_strand_id
1 'polypeptide(L)'
;ANYLEYCDSNIQVKEVVDNCHAYGSVTAISFDMSLKETMLSLCNGLTLVFASDEQTVNPLSLAEFFKENNVDAFNSTPSRLLQYMELDEFAEAMANCKVILSGGEKYPDKLLRVLREKTNAIIINTYGPTEITVSSNAKNLTNADEISIGRPLRNYTEYIVDSDNNLLPIGVVGELLIQGCGVALGYNKLPEQTAKAFIEFNGERTYRSGDYAKWTTDGDVIILGRTDNQVKLRGLRIELGEIEKCLTAVDGIKSGIALIRKVGKADAICVYYTADRQIEPNEIKSELAKTLTDYMVPSAYVQLDKMPLTPNGKVNTKVLPEPKSNKSERGRLPKNELEKTFCDIFAEILE
;
A
#
# COMPACT_ATOMS: atom_id res chain seq x y z
N ALA A 1 -16.78 -14.16 5.02
CA ALA A 1 -17.61 -14.03 6.25
C ALA A 1 -16.75 -13.79 7.48
N ASN A 2 -15.64 -14.53 7.67
CA ASN A 2 -14.85 -14.49 8.92
C ASN A 2 -14.33 -13.09 9.30
N TYR A 3 -13.76 -12.34 8.36
CA TYR A 3 -13.22 -11.00 8.62
C TYR A 3 -14.29 -9.94 8.94
N LEU A 4 -15.57 -10.27 8.78
CA LEU A 4 -16.73 -9.43 9.11
C LEU A 4 -17.42 -9.86 10.42
N GLU A 5 -16.94 -10.92 11.07
CA GLU A 5 -17.55 -11.43 12.27
C GLU A 5 -17.44 -10.44 13.42
N TYR A 6 -18.58 -10.07 14.02
CA TYR A 6 -18.59 -9.28 15.24
C TYR A 6 -18.20 -10.17 16.44
N CYS A 7 -17.00 -9.96 16.95
CA CYS A 7 -16.50 -10.63 18.15
C CYS A 7 -15.33 -9.86 18.76
N ASP A 8 -15.00 -10.13 20.01
CA ASP A 8 -13.94 -9.39 20.74
C ASP A 8 -12.56 -9.49 20.11
N SER A 9 -12.26 -10.60 19.43
CA SER A 9 -10.98 -10.76 18.72
C SER A 9 -10.93 -10.06 17.37
N ASN A 10 -12.07 -9.58 16.83
CA ASN A 10 -12.14 -8.84 15.58
C ASN A 10 -12.38 -7.34 15.86
N ILE A 11 -11.37 -6.70 16.42
CA ILE A 11 -11.47 -5.31 16.88
C ILE A 11 -11.84 -4.34 15.77
N GLN A 12 -11.46 -4.61 14.51
CA GLN A 12 -11.81 -3.74 13.38
C GLN A 12 -13.33 -3.68 13.12
N VAL A 13 -14.05 -4.78 13.34
CA VAL A 13 -15.51 -4.83 13.21
C VAL A 13 -16.16 -4.33 14.50
N LYS A 14 -15.70 -4.81 15.64
CA LYS A 14 -16.27 -4.47 16.95
C LYS A 14 -16.24 -2.96 17.20
N GLU A 15 -15.09 -2.31 17.04
CA GLU A 15 -14.96 -0.87 17.29
C GLU A 15 -15.85 -0.03 16.35
N VAL A 16 -15.99 -0.44 15.10
CA VAL A 16 -16.87 0.25 14.15
C VAL A 16 -18.34 0.06 14.53
N VAL A 17 -18.77 -1.18 14.81
CA VAL A 17 -20.17 -1.49 15.11
C VAL A 17 -20.61 -0.85 16.43
N ASP A 18 -19.75 -0.86 17.44
CA ASP A 18 -20.07 -0.34 18.77
C ASP A 18 -20.10 1.20 18.82
N ASN A 19 -19.35 1.88 17.95
CA ASN A 19 -19.13 3.33 18.05
C ASN A 19 -19.72 4.15 16.89
N CYS A 20 -20.02 3.53 15.73
CA CYS A 20 -20.33 4.26 14.50
C CYS A 20 -21.73 3.98 13.98
N HIS A 21 -22.24 4.90 13.15
CA HIS A 21 -23.55 4.81 12.50
C HIS A 21 -23.41 4.87 10.96
N ALA A 22 -22.46 5.65 10.45
CA ALA A 22 -22.28 5.89 9.04
C ALA A 22 -20.84 5.58 8.60
N TYR A 23 -20.69 4.64 7.69
CA TYR A 23 -19.39 4.25 7.12
C TYR A 23 -19.22 4.87 5.73
N GLY A 24 -18.15 5.64 5.55
CA GLY A 24 -17.77 6.20 4.25
C GLY A 24 -17.01 5.19 3.40
N SER A 25 -17.57 4.81 2.26
CA SER A 25 -16.92 3.96 1.27
C SER A 25 -16.17 4.84 0.26
N VAL A 26 -14.84 4.76 0.34
CA VAL A 26 -13.90 5.58 -0.44
C VAL A 26 -12.91 4.75 -1.26
N THR A 27 -13.00 3.45 -1.17
CA THR A 27 -12.11 2.52 -1.86
C THR A 27 -12.72 2.06 -3.19
N ALA A 28 -11.94 2.10 -4.26
CA ALA A 28 -12.39 1.58 -5.56
C ALA A 28 -12.80 0.11 -5.45
N ILE A 29 -13.89 -0.28 -6.12
CA ILE A 29 -14.47 -1.63 -6.05
C ILE A 29 -13.52 -2.74 -6.53
N SER A 30 -12.49 -2.38 -7.30
CA SER A 30 -11.44 -3.31 -7.76
C SER A 30 -10.48 -3.76 -6.64
N PHE A 31 -10.51 -3.11 -5.46
CA PHE A 31 -9.73 -3.48 -4.30
C PHE A 31 -10.59 -4.25 -3.29
N ASP A 32 -10.02 -5.30 -2.70
CA ASP A 32 -10.70 -6.14 -1.71
C ASP A 32 -11.11 -5.40 -0.43
N MET A 33 -10.43 -4.31 -0.10
CA MET A 33 -10.78 -3.38 0.95
C MET A 33 -12.22 -2.82 0.80
N SER A 34 -12.71 -2.65 -0.44
CA SER A 34 -14.09 -2.20 -0.72
C SER A 34 -15.13 -3.19 -0.19
N LEU A 35 -14.82 -4.48 -0.18
CA LEU A 35 -15.68 -5.51 0.41
C LEU A 35 -15.81 -5.34 1.93
N LYS A 36 -14.74 -4.87 2.59
CA LYS A 36 -14.78 -4.55 4.00
C LYS A 36 -15.72 -3.38 4.28
N GLU A 37 -15.56 -2.29 3.55
CA GLU A 37 -16.40 -1.10 3.70
C GLU A 37 -17.88 -1.42 3.49
N THR A 38 -18.20 -2.10 2.40
CA THR A 38 -19.59 -2.41 2.01
C THR A 38 -20.20 -3.50 2.89
N MET A 39 -19.55 -4.65 3.02
CA MET A 39 -20.12 -5.79 3.74
C MET A 39 -20.14 -5.58 5.25
N LEU A 40 -19.13 -4.91 5.84
CA LEU A 40 -19.15 -4.58 7.26
C LEU A 40 -20.38 -3.73 7.58
N SER A 41 -20.63 -2.69 6.80
CA SER A 41 -21.76 -1.80 7.00
C SER A 41 -23.09 -2.51 6.84
N LEU A 42 -23.29 -3.21 5.71
CA LEU A 42 -24.57 -3.87 5.40
C LEU A 42 -24.88 -5.03 6.34
N CYS A 43 -23.88 -5.82 6.74
CA CYS A 43 -24.09 -6.98 7.63
C CYS A 43 -24.34 -6.56 9.08
N ASN A 44 -23.95 -5.36 9.49
CA ASN A 44 -24.05 -4.89 10.87
C ASN A 44 -25.00 -3.71 11.05
N GLY A 45 -25.83 -3.39 10.05
CA GLY A 45 -26.89 -2.39 10.16
C GLY A 45 -26.40 -0.95 10.19
N LEU A 46 -25.19 -0.66 9.67
CA LEU A 46 -24.67 0.71 9.52
C LEU A 46 -25.18 1.35 8.24
N THR A 47 -25.24 2.65 8.21
CA THR A 47 -25.44 3.42 6.98
C THR A 47 -24.18 3.39 6.15
N LEU A 48 -24.27 2.89 4.92
CA LEU A 48 -23.18 2.90 3.95
C LEU A 48 -23.33 4.12 3.04
N VAL A 49 -22.30 4.97 3.00
CA VAL A 49 -22.29 6.20 2.19
C VAL A 49 -21.15 6.10 1.17
N PHE A 50 -21.49 6.13 -0.12
CA PHE A 50 -20.53 6.05 -1.21
C PHE A 50 -20.01 7.42 -1.62
N ALA A 51 -18.72 7.64 -1.57
CA ALA A 51 -18.07 8.78 -2.20
C ALA A 51 -17.98 8.58 -3.72
N SER A 52 -18.14 9.66 -4.49
CA SER A 52 -17.87 9.65 -5.93
C SER A 52 -16.36 9.57 -6.20
N ASP A 53 -15.99 9.21 -7.44
CA ASP A 53 -14.57 9.19 -7.85
C ASP A 53 -13.89 10.56 -7.65
N GLU A 54 -14.59 11.65 -7.94
CA GLU A 54 -14.10 13.02 -7.72
C GLU A 54 -13.86 13.30 -6.24
N GLN A 55 -14.80 12.95 -5.36
CA GLN A 55 -14.67 13.10 -3.91
C GLN A 55 -13.51 12.27 -3.36
N THR A 56 -13.30 11.07 -3.91
CA THR A 56 -12.22 10.20 -3.42
C THR A 56 -10.83 10.72 -3.72
N VAL A 57 -10.61 11.51 -4.77
CA VAL A 57 -9.29 12.04 -5.16
C VAL A 57 -9.05 13.47 -4.68
N ASN A 58 -10.10 14.21 -4.33
CA ASN A 58 -10.02 15.58 -3.85
C ASN A 58 -10.30 15.63 -2.34
N PRO A 59 -9.29 15.92 -1.50
CA PRO A 59 -9.45 15.92 -0.05
C PRO A 59 -10.43 16.95 0.49
N LEU A 60 -10.61 18.10 -0.19
CA LEU A 60 -11.60 19.11 0.20
C LEU A 60 -13.03 18.60 -0.05
N SER A 61 -13.30 18.08 -1.25
CA SER A 61 -14.59 17.46 -1.58
C SER A 61 -14.88 16.26 -0.69
N LEU A 62 -13.85 15.50 -0.29
CA LEU A 62 -14.02 14.39 0.65
C LEU A 62 -14.33 14.87 2.07
N ALA A 63 -13.75 15.98 2.51
CA ALA A 63 -14.07 16.59 3.79
C ALA A 63 -15.52 17.08 3.86
N GLU A 64 -16.00 17.73 2.78
CA GLU A 64 -17.40 18.12 2.64
C GLU A 64 -18.34 16.92 2.67
N PHE A 65 -18.03 15.89 1.88
CA PHE A 65 -18.78 14.62 1.85
C PHE A 65 -18.91 14.00 3.24
N PHE A 66 -17.84 13.98 4.03
CA PHE A 66 -17.89 13.43 5.40
C PHE A 66 -18.77 14.27 6.33
N LYS A 67 -18.69 15.59 6.24
CA LYS A 67 -19.52 16.52 7.05
C LYS A 67 -21.00 16.41 6.68
N GLU A 68 -21.34 16.44 5.39
CA GLU A 68 -22.72 16.40 4.90
C GLU A 68 -23.44 15.09 5.23
N ASN A 69 -22.71 13.98 5.20
CA ASN A 69 -23.27 12.65 5.42
C ASN A 69 -23.04 12.09 6.83
N ASN A 70 -22.49 12.91 7.75
CA ASN A 70 -22.16 12.50 9.11
C ASN A 70 -21.35 11.19 9.17
N VAL A 71 -20.38 11.04 8.28
CA VAL A 71 -19.50 9.87 8.24
C VAL A 71 -18.66 9.84 9.51
N ASP A 72 -18.79 8.77 10.28
CA ASP A 72 -18.08 8.58 11.56
C ASP A 72 -17.12 7.39 11.57
N ALA A 73 -17.09 6.60 10.47
CA ALA A 73 -16.07 5.57 10.22
C ALA A 73 -15.65 5.56 8.75
N PHE A 74 -14.38 5.35 8.49
CA PHE A 74 -13.87 5.07 7.14
C PHE A 74 -12.54 4.36 7.16
N ASN A 75 -12.11 3.90 5.98
CA ASN A 75 -10.83 3.23 5.78
C ASN A 75 -10.01 3.94 4.71
N SER A 76 -8.69 4.04 4.90
CA SER A 76 -7.78 4.60 3.90
C SER A 76 -6.40 3.99 4.01
N THR A 77 -5.58 4.11 2.95
CA THR A 77 -4.16 3.75 3.06
C THR A 77 -3.41 4.79 3.89
N PRO A 78 -2.37 4.39 4.64
CA PRO A 78 -1.59 5.30 5.47
C PRO A 78 -1.03 6.51 4.73
N SER A 79 -0.46 6.32 3.55
CA SER A 79 0.14 7.41 2.77
C SER A 79 -0.90 8.42 2.29
N ARG A 80 -2.08 7.95 1.81
CA ARG A 80 -3.18 8.82 1.40
C ARG A 80 -3.73 9.62 2.59
N LEU A 81 -3.97 8.94 3.71
CA LEU A 81 -4.49 9.58 4.91
C LEU A 81 -3.51 10.64 5.44
N LEU A 82 -2.21 10.34 5.47
CA LEU A 82 -1.20 11.29 5.89
C LEU A 82 -1.18 12.55 5.01
N GLN A 83 -1.26 12.38 3.68
CA GLN A 83 -1.32 13.49 2.74
C GLN A 83 -2.56 14.36 2.95
N TYR A 84 -3.73 13.75 3.17
CA TYR A 84 -4.98 14.47 3.35
C TYR A 84 -5.05 15.20 4.69
N MET A 85 -4.45 14.64 5.75
CA MET A 85 -4.36 15.28 7.07
C MET A 85 -3.43 16.51 7.10
N GLU A 86 -2.70 16.78 6.03
CA GLU A 86 -1.93 18.03 5.87
C GLU A 86 -2.84 19.25 5.58
N LEU A 87 -4.08 19.01 5.12
CA LEU A 87 -5.09 20.03 4.89
C LEU A 87 -5.96 20.23 6.15
N ASP A 88 -6.07 21.45 6.60
CA ASP A 88 -6.80 21.76 7.83
C ASP A 88 -8.29 21.43 7.72
N GLU A 89 -8.94 21.70 6.58
CA GLU A 89 -10.34 21.40 6.34
C GLU A 89 -10.63 19.89 6.42
N PHE A 90 -9.71 19.06 5.92
CA PHE A 90 -9.83 17.60 6.03
C PHE A 90 -9.60 17.14 7.48
N ALA A 91 -8.60 17.70 8.15
CA ALA A 91 -8.32 17.38 9.55
C ALA A 91 -9.50 17.76 10.46
N GLU A 92 -10.17 18.90 10.22
CA GLU A 92 -11.40 19.31 10.92
C GLU A 92 -12.56 18.33 10.67
N ALA A 93 -12.74 17.86 9.44
CA ALA A 93 -13.75 16.83 9.15
C ALA A 93 -13.45 15.51 9.91
N MET A 94 -12.17 15.14 10.01
CA MET A 94 -11.73 13.93 10.73
C MET A 94 -11.91 14.04 12.24
N ALA A 95 -11.98 15.23 12.82
CA ALA A 95 -12.24 15.41 14.25
C ALA A 95 -13.61 14.82 14.69
N ASN A 96 -14.55 14.66 13.76
CA ASN A 96 -15.86 14.05 14.01
C ASN A 96 -15.87 12.52 13.77
N CYS A 97 -14.84 11.97 13.15
CA CYS A 97 -14.73 10.52 12.99
C CYS A 97 -14.51 9.85 14.33
N LYS A 98 -15.19 8.72 14.56
CA LYS A 98 -15.06 7.91 15.75
C LYS A 98 -14.09 6.77 15.58
N VAL A 99 -14.03 6.19 14.38
CA VAL A 99 -13.11 5.09 14.05
C VAL A 99 -12.45 5.35 12.69
N ILE A 100 -11.13 5.33 12.68
CA ILE A 100 -10.31 5.44 11.47
C ILE A 100 -9.54 4.13 11.31
N LEU A 101 -9.85 3.40 10.22
CA LEU A 101 -9.10 2.21 9.86
C LEU A 101 -8.05 2.58 8.81
N SER A 102 -6.87 1.98 8.92
CA SER A 102 -5.83 2.19 7.94
C SER A 102 -4.99 0.93 7.75
N GLY A 103 -4.63 0.63 6.51
CA GLY A 103 -3.87 -0.60 6.21
C GLY A 103 -3.43 -0.65 4.75
N GLY A 104 -2.86 -1.78 4.34
CA GLY A 104 -2.38 -1.97 2.98
C GLY A 104 -0.94 -1.50 2.75
N GLU A 105 -0.37 -0.70 3.65
CA GLU A 105 1.01 -0.22 3.62
C GLU A 105 1.64 -0.30 5.01
N LYS A 106 2.97 -0.07 5.09
CA LYS A 106 3.62 0.15 6.38
C LYS A 106 3.05 1.39 7.05
N TYR A 107 2.62 1.27 8.30
CA TYR A 107 2.04 2.37 9.05
C TYR A 107 3.13 3.35 9.52
N PRO A 108 3.11 4.65 9.11
CA PRO A 108 4.14 5.61 9.50
C PRO A 108 3.89 6.18 10.91
N ASP A 109 4.98 6.32 11.73
CA ASP A 109 4.90 7.01 13.02
C ASP A 109 4.36 8.45 12.91
N LYS A 110 4.70 9.15 11.82
CA LYS A 110 4.20 10.51 11.55
C LYS A 110 2.66 10.51 11.49
N LEU A 111 2.06 9.55 10.80
CA LEU A 111 0.59 9.46 10.69
C LEU A 111 -0.05 9.25 12.05
N LEU A 112 0.48 8.30 12.84
CA LEU A 112 -0.06 8.02 14.17
C LEU A 112 -0.05 9.26 15.07
N ARG A 113 1.06 10.02 15.06
CA ARG A 113 1.15 11.28 15.81
C ARG A 113 0.11 12.30 15.34
N VAL A 114 0.01 12.53 14.03
CA VAL A 114 -0.95 13.50 13.45
C VAL A 114 -2.39 13.12 13.80
N LEU A 115 -2.76 11.84 13.69
CA LEU A 115 -4.11 11.41 14.04
C LEU A 115 -4.42 11.57 15.53
N ARG A 116 -3.48 11.26 16.41
CA ARG A 116 -3.64 11.45 17.87
C ARG A 116 -3.73 12.92 18.26
N GLU A 117 -3.07 13.81 17.54
CA GLU A 117 -3.10 15.27 17.79
C GLU A 117 -4.38 15.93 17.27
N LYS A 118 -4.84 15.51 16.07
CA LYS A 118 -5.93 16.19 15.34
C LYS A 118 -7.29 15.51 15.50
N THR A 119 -7.38 14.31 16.06
CA THR A 119 -8.64 13.55 16.21
C THR A 119 -8.77 12.89 17.58
N ASN A 120 -10.01 12.55 17.96
CA ASN A 120 -10.32 11.69 19.11
C ASN A 120 -10.73 10.28 18.64
N ALA A 121 -10.49 9.94 17.39
CA ALA A 121 -10.90 8.68 16.80
C ALA A 121 -10.14 7.49 17.39
N ILE A 122 -10.79 6.34 17.42
CA ILE A 122 -10.13 5.05 17.60
C ILE A 122 -9.35 4.74 16.32
N ILE A 123 -8.05 4.53 16.43
CA ILE A 123 -7.14 4.33 15.30
C ILE A 123 -6.82 2.84 15.18
N ILE A 124 -7.26 2.23 14.09
CA ILE A 124 -7.06 0.79 13.83
C ILE A 124 -6.10 0.58 12.66
N ASN A 125 -4.96 -0.05 12.92
CA ASN A 125 -4.10 -0.60 11.87
C ASN A 125 -4.61 -1.97 11.46
N THR A 126 -4.76 -2.22 10.15
CA THR A 126 -5.20 -3.51 9.62
C THR A 126 -4.17 -4.07 8.66
N TYR A 127 -3.94 -5.38 8.72
CA TYR A 127 -3.03 -6.09 7.83
C TYR A 127 -3.72 -7.31 7.24
N GLY A 128 -3.46 -7.55 5.97
CA GLY A 128 -3.85 -8.75 5.25
C GLY A 128 -3.55 -8.63 3.78
N PRO A 129 -2.87 -9.61 3.18
CA PRO A 129 -2.81 -9.75 1.72
C PRO A 129 -4.14 -10.30 1.18
N THR A 130 -4.44 -10.02 -0.07
CA THR A 130 -5.66 -10.50 -0.74
C THR A 130 -5.79 -12.02 -0.72
N GLU A 131 -4.66 -12.72 -0.70
CA GLU A 131 -4.56 -14.18 -0.64
C GLU A 131 -5.10 -14.81 0.65
N ILE A 132 -5.33 -14.00 1.70
CA ILE A 132 -5.95 -14.45 2.96
C ILE A 132 -7.30 -13.80 3.20
N THR A 133 -7.89 -13.18 2.21
CA THR A 133 -9.22 -12.54 2.23
C THR A 133 -9.27 -11.30 3.12
N VAL A 134 -8.78 -10.18 2.60
CA VAL A 134 -8.84 -8.80 3.12
C VAL A 134 -8.00 -8.55 4.36
N SER A 135 -8.25 -9.23 5.48
CA SER A 135 -7.51 -8.97 6.72
C SER A 135 -7.34 -10.24 7.55
N SER A 136 -6.10 -10.48 8.02
CA SER A 136 -5.79 -11.49 9.05
C SER A 136 -5.51 -10.87 10.41
N ASN A 137 -5.14 -9.57 10.47
CA ASN A 137 -4.78 -8.90 11.71
C ASN A 137 -5.39 -7.52 11.82
N ALA A 138 -5.56 -7.07 13.06
CA ALA A 138 -5.89 -5.70 13.38
C ALA A 138 -5.33 -5.31 14.76
N LYS A 139 -4.89 -4.04 14.88
CA LYS A 139 -4.38 -3.46 16.13
C LYS A 139 -5.00 -2.11 16.39
N ASN A 140 -5.53 -1.91 17.60
CA ASN A 140 -5.89 -0.59 18.08
C ASN A 140 -4.60 0.16 18.46
N LEU A 141 -4.29 1.21 17.69
CA LEU A 141 -3.11 2.05 17.87
C LEU A 141 -3.39 3.31 18.69
N THR A 142 -4.61 3.57 19.12
CA THR A 142 -4.99 4.81 19.79
C THR A 142 -4.05 5.17 20.94
N ASN A 143 -3.75 4.18 21.81
CA ASN A 143 -2.86 4.33 22.95
C ASN A 143 -1.70 3.34 22.93
N ALA A 144 -1.36 2.75 21.78
CA ALA A 144 -0.29 1.78 21.69
C ALA A 144 1.09 2.45 21.74
N ASP A 145 2.03 1.84 22.43
CA ASP A 145 3.42 2.32 22.53
C ASP A 145 4.23 1.98 21.26
N GLU A 146 3.86 0.88 20.57
CA GLU A 146 4.54 0.40 19.37
C GLU A 146 3.54 0.13 18.24
N ILE A 147 3.95 0.43 17.02
CA ILE A 147 3.17 0.12 15.82
C ILE A 147 3.39 -1.34 15.44
N SER A 148 2.33 -2.13 15.57
CA SER A 148 2.26 -3.52 15.14
C SER A 148 1.04 -3.75 14.24
N ILE A 149 0.93 -4.92 13.63
CA ILE A 149 -0.31 -5.35 12.97
C ILE A 149 -1.27 -6.04 13.94
N GLY A 150 -0.86 -6.22 15.19
CA GLY A 150 -1.63 -6.88 16.23
C GLY A 150 -1.56 -8.40 16.16
N ARG A 151 -2.57 -9.03 16.75
CA ARG A 151 -2.73 -10.48 16.79
C ARG A 151 -3.57 -10.99 15.63
N PRO A 152 -3.44 -12.27 15.25
CA PRO A 152 -4.34 -12.89 14.29
C PRO A 152 -5.80 -12.75 14.69
N LEU A 153 -6.66 -12.46 13.73
CA LEU A 153 -8.10 -12.50 13.91
C LEU A 153 -8.57 -13.95 14.16
N ARG A 154 -9.76 -14.11 14.68
CA ARG A 154 -10.38 -15.43 14.91
C ARG A 154 -10.30 -16.31 13.67
N ASN A 155 -10.01 -17.60 13.85
CA ASN A 155 -9.85 -18.61 12.79
C ASN A 155 -8.66 -18.37 11.84
N TYR A 156 -7.70 -17.53 12.23
CA TYR A 156 -6.36 -17.46 11.64
C TYR A 156 -5.32 -17.91 12.66
N THR A 157 -4.29 -18.53 12.14
CA THR A 157 -3.06 -18.89 12.88
C THR A 157 -1.86 -18.42 12.10
N GLU A 158 -0.90 -17.86 12.78
CA GLU A 158 0.30 -17.29 12.17
C GLU A 158 1.56 -17.93 12.74
N TYR A 159 2.55 -18.08 11.89
CA TYR A 159 3.85 -18.60 12.26
C TYR A 159 4.94 -17.74 11.67
N ILE A 160 6.04 -17.60 12.41
CA ILE A 160 7.26 -16.95 11.92
C ILE A 160 8.32 -18.01 11.82
N VAL A 161 8.86 -18.18 10.60
CA VAL A 161 9.74 -19.29 10.25
C VAL A 161 11.05 -18.82 9.60
N ASP A 162 12.08 -19.68 9.68
CA ASP A 162 13.31 -19.54 8.91
C ASP A 162 13.17 -20.06 7.47
N SER A 163 14.28 -20.06 6.70
CA SER A 163 14.32 -20.57 5.33
C SER A 163 13.97 -22.05 5.18
N ASP A 164 14.16 -22.84 6.23
CA ASP A 164 13.89 -24.27 6.27
C ASP A 164 12.51 -24.61 6.86
N ASN A 165 11.69 -23.58 7.07
CA ASN A 165 10.36 -23.62 7.69
C ASN A 165 10.38 -24.06 9.19
N ASN A 166 11.47 -23.85 9.93
CA ASN A 166 11.49 -24.07 11.37
C ASN A 166 10.89 -22.86 12.07
N LEU A 167 10.10 -23.11 13.12
CA LEU A 167 9.52 -22.07 13.96
C LEU A 167 10.60 -21.25 14.67
N LEU A 168 10.47 -19.94 14.64
CA LEU A 168 11.39 -19.01 15.29
C LEU A 168 10.83 -18.52 16.64
N PRO A 169 11.74 -18.29 17.63
CA PRO A 169 11.32 -17.74 18.92
C PRO A 169 10.84 -16.29 18.84
N ILE A 170 10.14 -15.85 19.89
CA ILE A 170 9.72 -14.45 20.06
C ILE A 170 10.91 -13.51 19.90
N GLY A 171 10.71 -12.42 19.14
CA GLY A 171 11.71 -11.40 18.86
C GLY A 171 12.65 -11.72 17.69
N VAL A 172 12.71 -12.97 17.24
CA VAL A 172 13.54 -13.37 16.08
C VAL A 172 12.80 -13.10 14.78
N VAL A 173 13.51 -12.53 13.81
CA VAL A 173 12.96 -12.16 12.50
C VAL A 173 12.95 -13.36 11.57
N GLY A 174 11.80 -13.62 10.96
CA GLY A 174 11.61 -14.65 9.95
C GLY A 174 10.49 -14.30 8.99
N GLU A 175 10.12 -15.23 8.12
CA GLU A 175 9.02 -15.07 7.19
C GLU A 175 7.68 -15.38 7.87
N LEU A 176 6.66 -14.55 7.62
CA LEU A 176 5.32 -14.74 8.13
C LEU A 176 4.55 -15.74 7.25
N LEU A 177 4.07 -16.81 7.86
CA LEU A 177 3.14 -17.77 7.30
C LEU A 177 1.76 -17.59 7.92
N ILE A 178 0.70 -17.69 7.11
CA ILE A 178 -0.69 -17.46 7.55
C ILE A 178 -1.54 -18.67 7.17
N GLN A 179 -2.19 -19.28 8.17
CA GLN A 179 -3.20 -20.31 8.04
C GLN A 179 -4.58 -19.79 8.42
N GLY A 180 -5.62 -20.45 7.95
CA GLY A 180 -6.97 -20.17 8.40
C GLY A 180 -8.03 -20.19 7.31
N CYS A 181 -9.25 -19.92 7.73
CA CYS A 181 -10.44 -20.04 6.90
C CYS A 181 -10.48 -19.05 5.70
N GLY A 182 -9.67 -17.99 5.73
CA GLY A 182 -9.58 -17.00 4.66
C GLY A 182 -8.48 -17.28 3.63
N VAL A 183 -7.69 -18.33 3.79
CA VAL A 183 -6.62 -18.67 2.82
C VAL A 183 -7.25 -19.06 1.47
N ALA A 184 -6.87 -18.35 0.42
CA ALA A 184 -7.42 -18.54 -0.92
C ALA A 184 -7.02 -19.89 -1.55
N LEU A 185 -7.76 -20.28 -2.60
CA LEU A 185 -7.49 -21.52 -3.34
C LEU A 185 -6.22 -21.43 -4.21
N GLY A 186 -5.79 -20.22 -4.56
CA GLY A 186 -4.60 -19.96 -5.37
C GLY A 186 -4.85 -18.92 -6.44
N TYR A 187 -3.88 -18.77 -7.32
CA TYR A 187 -3.93 -17.85 -8.45
C TYR A 187 -4.57 -18.51 -9.66
N ASN A 188 -5.55 -17.85 -10.26
CA ASN A 188 -6.29 -18.39 -11.40
C ASN A 188 -5.36 -18.65 -12.59
N LYS A 189 -5.36 -19.89 -13.10
CA LYS A 189 -4.53 -20.35 -14.23
C LYS A 189 -3.01 -20.19 -14.03
N LEU A 190 -2.55 -20.06 -12.79
CA LEU A 190 -1.14 -19.89 -12.44
C LEU A 190 -0.68 -20.97 -11.41
N PRO A 191 -0.64 -22.26 -11.81
CA PRO A 191 -0.38 -23.36 -10.86
C PRO A 191 1.02 -23.30 -10.23
N GLU A 192 2.04 -22.86 -10.96
CA GLU A 192 3.40 -22.75 -10.42
C GLU A 192 3.51 -21.65 -9.34
N GLN A 193 2.91 -20.49 -9.58
CA GLN A 193 2.86 -19.41 -8.60
C GLN A 193 2.02 -19.82 -7.39
N THR A 194 0.92 -20.52 -7.65
CA THR A 194 0.08 -21.07 -6.57
C THR A 194 0.88 -22.02 -5.67
N ALA A 195 1.63 -22.96 -6.26
CA ALA A 195 2.43 -23.92 -5.49
C ALA A 195 3.57 -23.26 -4.68
N LYS A 196 4.09 -22.11 -5.13
CA LYS A 196 5.12 -21.35 -4.41
C LYS A 196 4.54 -20.56 -3.23
N ALA A 197 3.37 -19.97 -3.40
CA ALA A 197 2.77 -19.08 -2.41
C ALA A 197 1.85 -19.82 -1.41
N PHE A 198 1.23 -20.92 -1.83
CA PHE A 198 0.30 -21.70 -1.01
C PHE A 198 0.89 -23.08 -0.77
N ILE A 199 1.52 -23.25 0.37
CA ILE A 199 2.22 -24.48 0.78
C ILE A 199 1.35 -25.31 1.75
N GLU A 200 1.78 -26.52 2.02
CA GLU A 200 1.32 -27.28 3.17
C GLU A 200 2.30 -27.09 4.34
N PHE A 201 1.81 -26.64 5.48
CA PHE A 201 2.58 -26.49 6.69
C PHE A 201 1.78 -27.05 7.88
N ASN A 202 2.40 -27.96 8.66
CA ASN A 202 1.73 -28.66 9.76
C ASN A 202 0.41 -29.37 9.35
N GLY A 203 0.35 -29.89 8.11
CA GLY A 203 -0.84 -30.60 7.59
C GLY A 203 -1.99 -29.68 7.14
N GLU A 204 -1.78 -28.38 7.11
CA GLU A 204 -2.79 -27.40 6.70
C GLU A 204 -2.30 -26.50 5.57
N ARG A 205 -3.27 -26.05 4.74
CA ARG A 205 -3.00 -25.10 3.68
C ARG A 205 -2.59 -23.75 4.25
N THR A 206 -1.43 -23.27 3.87
CA THR A 206 -0.77 -22.10 4.43
C THR A 206 -0.36 -21.14 3.34
N TYR A 207 -0.65 -19.86 3.52
CA TYR A 207 -0.14 -18.80 2.65
C TYR A 207 1.22 -18.31 3.16
N ARG A 208 2.20 -18.33 2.27
CA ARG A 208 3.54 -17.76 2.46
C ARG A 208 3.50 -16.29 2.07
N SER A 209 3.50 -15.40 3.07
CA SER A 209 3.23 -13.97 2.82
C SER A 209 4.35 -13.25 2.06
N GLY A 210 5.58 -13.72 2.17
CA GLY A 210 6.76 -13.01 1.70
C GLY A 210 7.10 -11.77 2.55
N ASP A 211 6.47 -11.60 3.71
CA ASP A 211 6.76 -10.53 4.64
C ASP A 211 7.70 -11.02 5.75
N TYR A 212 8.77 -10.26 6.03
CA TYR A 212 9.57 -10.44 7.23
C TYR A 212 8.84 -9.89 8.45
N ALA A 213 8.73 -10.70 9.48
CA ALA A 213 8.03 -10.37 10.70
C ALA A 213 8.74 -10.90 11.95
N LYS A 214 8.32 -10.41 13.11
CA LYS A 214 8.68 -10.96 14.41
C LYS A 214 7.50 -10.89 15.37
N TRP A 215 7.43 -11.85 16.31
CA TRP A 215 6.54 -11.77 17.46
C TRP A 215 7.07 -10.80 18.51
N THR A 216 6.18 -10.03 19.12
CA THR A 216 6.48 -9.29 20.36
C THR A 216 6.21 -10.17 21.58
N THR A 217 6.69 -9.76 22.74
CA THR A 217 6.39 -10.43 24.02
C THR A 217 4.90 -10.43 24.38
N ASP A 218 4.16 -9.45 23.86
CA ASP A 218 2.72 -9.31 24.09
C ASP A 218 1.87 -10.15 23.12
N GLY A 219 2.52 -10.85 22.17
CA GLY A 219 1.87 -11.70 21.19
C GLY A 219 1.31 -10.93 19.98
N ASP A 220 1.80 -9.72 19.73
CA ASP A 220 1.55 -8.99 18.49
C ASP A 220 2.59 -9.35 17.44
N VAL A 221 2.26 -9.13 16.17
CA VAL A 221 3.18 -9.27 15.03
C VAL A 221 3.61 -7.91 14.53
N ILE A 222 4.91 -7.74 14.30
CA ILE A 222 5.50 -6.57 13.67
C ILE A 222 6.04 -6.95 12.30
N ILE A 223 5.58 -6.25 11.25
CA ILE A 223 6.10 -6.39 9.89
C ILE A 223 7.32 -5.49 9.72
N LEU A 224 8.41 -6.06 9.22
CA LEU A 224 9.70 -5.39 9.07
C LEU A 224 10.05 -5.06 7.62
N GLY A 225 9.44 -5.75 6.67
CA GLY A 225 9.67 -5.57 5.23
C GLY A 225 9.30 -6.80 4.42
N ARG A 226 9.79 -6.88 3.19
CA ARG A 226 9.53 -7.98 2.26
C ARG A 226 10.76 -8.86 2.05
N THR A 227 10.53 -10.15 1.79
CA THR A 227 11.57 -11.11 1.37
C THR A 227 11.91 -10.97 -0.12
N ASP A 228 11.01 -10.38 -0.90
CA ASP A 228 11.08 -10.21 -2.35
C ASP A 228 11.13 -8.72 -2.76
N ASN A 229 11.14 -8.48 -4.07
CA ASN A 229 11.16 -7.13 -4.65
C ASN A 229 9.77 -6.49 -4.79
N GLN A 230 8.75 -7.08 -4.21
CA GLN A 230 7.42 -6.51 -4.22
C GLN A 230 7.36 -5.27 -3.34
N VAL A 231 6.71 -4.24 -3.82
CA VAL A 231 6.56 -2.97 -3.10
C VAL A 231 5.10 -2.56 -3.01
N LYS A 232 4.81 -1.76 -1.99
CA LYS A 232 3.51 -1.09 -1.86
C LYS A 232 3.72 0.39 -2.08
N LEU A 233 3.10 0.95 -3.12
CA LEU A 233 3.20 2.36 -3.48
C LEU A 233 1.80 2.94 -3.62
N ARG A 234 1.47 3.94 -2.79
CA ARG A 234 0.14 4.58 -2.76
C ARG A 234 -1.01 3.57 -2.58
N GLY A 235 -0.81 2.56 -1.74
CA GLY A 235 -1.77 1.48 -1.50
C GLY A 235 -1.80 0.38 -2.56
N LEU A 236 -1.10 0.57 -3.68
CA LEU A 236 -1.04 -0.41 -4.76
C LEU A 236 0.10 -1.40 -4.55
N ARG A 237 -0.19 -2.68 -4.74
CA ARG A 237 0.81 -3.76 -4.71
C ARG A 237 1.46 -3.85 -6.08
N ILE A 238 2.76 -3.65 -6.15
CA ILE A 238 3.53 -3.58 -7.39
C ILE A 238 4.61 -4.64 -7.38
N GLU A 239 4.56 -5.50 -8.39
CA GLU A 239 5.58 -6.48 -8.69
C GLU A 239 6.67 -5.83 -9.55
N LEU A 240 7.76 -5.37 -8.92
CA LEU A 240 8.85 -4.74 -9.67
C LEU A 240 9.45 -5.70 -10.72
N GLY A 241 9.47 -7.01 -10.44
CA GLY A 241 9.91 -8.03 -11.39
C GLY A 241 9.06 -8.12 -12.66
N GLU A 242 7.76 -7.80 -12.60
CA GLU A 242 6.91 -7.72 -13.79
C GLU A 242 7.31 -6.54 -14.67
N ILE A 243 7.57 -5.39 -14.04
CA ILE A 243 8.07 -4.20 -14.75
C ILE A 243 9.43 -4.49 -15.38
N GLU A 244 10.34 -5.13 -14.66
CA GLU A 244 11.68 -5.52 -15.16
C GLU A 244 11.59 -6.48 -16.36
N LYS A 245 10.67 -7.43 -16.30
CA LYS A 245 10.41 -8.37 -17.40
C LYS A 245 9.91 -7.65 -18.65
N CYS A 246 8.93 -6.76 -18.49
CA CYS A 246 8.41 -5.96 -19.60
C CYS A 246 9.47 -4.99 -20.15
N LEU A 247 10.27 -4.37 -19.26
CA LEU A 247 11.36 -3.48 -19.65
C LEU A 247 12.41 -4.19 -20.50
N THR A 248 12.83 -5.39 -20.10
CA THR A 248 13.84 -6.17 -20.83
C THR A 248 13.31 -6.77 -22.14
N ALA A 249 12.01 -6.76 -22.37
CA ALA A 249 11.39 -7.14 -23.64
C ALA A 249 11.35 -5.99 -24.66
N VAL A 250 11.65 -4.74 -24.26
CA VAL A 250 11.72 -3.59 -25.17
C VAL A 250 12.97 -3.72 -26.06
N ASP A 251 12.77 -3.51 -27.35
CA ASP A 251 13.85 -3.61 -28.34
C ASP A 251 15.04 -2.69 -28.03
N GLY A 252 16.25 -3.25 -28.07
CA GLY A 252 17.50 -2.55 -27.76
C GLY A 252 17.87 -2.52 -26.27
N ILE A 253 17.00 -2.92 -25.33
CA ILE A 253 17.34 -2.99 -23.90
C ILE A 253 18.04 -4.33 -23.59
N LYS A 254 19.22 -4.24 -22.95
CA LYS A 254 20.04 -5.40 -22.56
C LYS A 254 19.75 -5.89 -21.16
N SER A 255 19.59 -4.98 -20.24
CA SER A 255 19.27 -5.28 -18.83
C SER A 255 18.55 -4.10 -18.19
N GLY A 256 17.74 -4.39 -17.19
CA GLY A 256 17.02 -3.35 -16.47
C GLY A 256 16.62 -3.80 -15.08
N ILE A 257 16.44 -2.80 -14.20
CA ILE A 257 15.94 -2.98 -12.85
C ILE A 257 14.93 -1.87 -12.54
N ALA A 258 13.88 -2.22 -11.82
CA ALA A 258 12.87 -1.28 -11.33
C ALA A 258 13.08 -1.06 -9.82
N LEU A 259 12.95 0.17 -9.36
CA LEU A 259 13.11 0.55 -7.95
C LEU A 259 12.12 1.66 -7.59
N ILE A 260 11.74 1.73 -6.32
CA ILE A 260 11.11 2.92 -5.79
C ILE A 260 12.19 3.93 -5.41
N ARG A 261 12.08 5.15 -5.94
CA ARG A 261 12.97 6.28 -5.66
C ARG A 261 12.15 7.55 -5.48
N LYS A 262 12.73 8.51 -4.78
CA LYS A 262 12.14 9.85 -4.73
C LYS A 262 12.38 10.58 -6.04
N VAL A 263 11.30 11.09 -6.62
CA VAL A 263 11.33 12.02 -7.77
C VAL A 263 10.66 13.30 -7.30
N GLY A 264 11.45 14.33 -7.02
CA GLY A 264 10.99 15.48 -6.25
C GLY A 264 10.65 15.08 -4.79
N LYS A 265 9.42 15.40 -4.36
CA LYS A 265 8.94 15.06 -2.98
C LYS A 265 8.24 13.72 -2.89
N ALA A 266 7.91 13.06 -4.00
CA ALA A 266 7.09 11.85 -4.05
C ALA A 266 7.91 10.58 -4.35
N ASP A 267 7.49 9.46 -3.75
CA ASP A 267 8.00 8.16 -4.13
C ASP A 267 7.40 7.73 -5.48
N ALA A 268 8.24 7.22 -6.37
CA ALA A 268 7.87 6.85 -7.74
C ALA A 268 8.64 5.60 -8.22
N ILE A 269 8.06 4.90 -9.18
CA ILE A 269 8.73 3.81 -9.88
C ILE A 269 9.75 4.40 -10.84
N CYS A 270 11.00 4.03 -10.66
CA CYS A 270 12.12 4.42 -11.51
C CYS A 270 12.77 3.19 -12.11
N VAL A 271 13.06 3.21 -13.40
CA VAL A 271 13.77 2.13 -14.07
C VAL A 271 15.17 2.59 -14.47
N TYR A 272 16.14 1.70 -14.22
CA TYR A 272 17.53 1.85 -14.64
C TYR A 272 17.82 0.74 -15.63
N TYR A 273 18.38 1.10 -16.80
CA TYR A 273 18.59 0.12 -17.86
C TYR A 273 19.86 0.38 -18.65
N THR A 274 20.37 -0.66 -19.29
CA THR A 274 21.43 -0.57 -20.30
C THR A 274 20.84 -0.95 -21.64
N ALA A 275 21.30 -0.32 -22.71
CA ALA A 275 20.78 -0.53 -24.06
C ALA A 275 21.89 -0.47 -25.12
N ASP A 276 21.61 -0.95 -26.33
CA ASP A 276 22.52 -0.90 -27.47
C ASP A 276 22.61 0.48 -28.11
N ARG A 277 21.56 1.27 -27.92
CA ARG A 277 21.38 2.61 -28.47
C ARG A 277 20.82 3.55 -27.42
N GLN A 278 20.86 4.83 -27.67
CA GLN A 278 20.07 5.79 -26.90
C GLN A 278 18.59 5.54 -27.17
N ILE A 279 17.80 5.34 -26.11
CA ILE A 279 16.36 5.12 -26.21
C ILE A 279 15.65 6.25 -25.46
N GLU A 280 14.72 6.90 -26.13
CA GLU A 280 13.96 7.98 -25.52
C GLU A 280 12.98 7.43 -24.46
N PRO A 281 12.85 8.07 -23.29
CA PRO A 281 11.93 7.62 -22.22
C PRO A 281 10.49 7.39 -22.68
N ASN A 282 9.99 8.20 -23.61
CA ASN A 282 8.64 8.07 -24.15
C ASN A 282 8.45 6.81 -25.00
N GLU A 283 9.50 6.32 -25.66
CA GLU A 283 9.49 5.05 -26.41
C GLU A 283 9.26 3.88 -25.45
N ILE A 284 10.08 3.81 -24.39
CA ILE A 284 9.96 2.78 -23.36
C ILE A 284 8.59 2.86 -22.67
N LYS A 285 8.17 4.07 -22.27
CA LYS A 285 6.88 4.29 -21.63
C LYS A 285 5.73 3.76 -22.47
N SER A 286 5.74 4.04 -23.78
CA SER A 286 4.70 3.59 -24.71
C SER A 286 4.65 2.07 -24.85
N GLU A 287 5.82 1.40 -24.85
CA GLU A 287 5.88 -0.06 -24.91
C GLU A 287 5.39 -0.69 -23.61
N LEU A 288 5.82 -0.20 -22.46
CA LEU A 288 5.39 -0.70 -21.16
C LEU A 288 3.87 -0.52 -20.95
N ALA A 289 3.30 0.60 -21.37
CA ALA A 289 1.87 0.89 -21.23
C ALA A 289 0.96 -0.05 -22.06
N LYS A 290 1.51 -0.82 -23.01
CA LYS A 290 0.73 -1.83 -23.75
C LYS A 290 0.41 -3.06 -22.90
N THR A 291 1.22 -3.32 -21.87
CA THR A 291 1.14 -4.56 -21.07
C THR A 291 0.88 -4.28 -19.60
N LEU A 292 1.47 -3.21 -19.06
CA LEU A 292 1.33 -2.83 -17.65
C LEU A 292 0.11 -1.95 -17.43
N THR A 293 -0.49 -2.04 -16.26
CA THR A 293 -1.50 -1.07 -15.81
C THR A 293 -0.86 0.29 -15.56
N ASP A 294 -1.63 1.37 -15.69
CA ASP A 294 -1.13 2.76 -15.61
C ASP A 294 -0.29 3.05 -14.35
N TYR A 295 -0.71 2.48 -13.20
CA TYR A 295 -0.01 2.67 -11.94
C TYR A 295 1.33 1.92 -11.83
N MET A 296 1.59 0.95 -12.72
CA MET A 296 2.86 0.22 -12.81
C MET A 296 3.84 0.85 -13.80
N VAL A 297 3.37 1.77 -14.66
CA VAL A 297 4.23 2.43 -15.65
C VAL A 297 5.21 3.36 -14.92
N PRO A 298 6.53 3.19 -15.11
CA PRO A 298 7.53 4.01 -14.42
C PRO A 298 7.40 5.51 -14.73
N SER A 299 7.72 6.33 -13.74
CA SER A 299 7.73 7.80 -13.88
C SER A 299 9.10 8.35 -14.27
N ALA A 300 10.17 7.59 -14.01
CA ALA A 300 11.52 7.99 -14.33
C ALA A 300 12.31 6.86 -15.01
N TYR A 301 13.12 7.24 -15.98
CA TYR A 301 13.88 6.34 -16.86
C TYR A 301 15.32 6.79 -16.89
N VAL A 302 16.25 5.94 -16.47
CA VAL A 302 17.67 6.27 -16.39
C VAL A 302 18.47 5.26 -17.20
N GLN A 303 18.97 5.68 -18.35
CA GLN A 303 19.88 4.86 -19.15
C GLN A 303 21.30 4.95 -18.57
N LEU A 304 21.94 3.79 -18.44
CA LEU A 304 23.30 3.63 -17.93
C LEU A 304 24.19 3.03 -19.00
N ASP A 305 25.47 3.41 -19.04
CA ASP A 305 26.46 2.76 -19.90
C ASP A 305 26.71 1.31 -19.46
N LYS A 306 26.72 1.10 -18.14
CA LYS A 306 26.93 -0.22 -17.53
C LYS A 306 26.16 -0.33 -16.22
N MET A 307 25.51 -1.50 -16.01
CA MET A 307 24.84 -1.80 -14.74
C MET A 307 25.90 -2.00 -13.65
N PRO A 308 25.88 -1.24 -12.55
CA PRO A 308 26.82 -1.40 -11.46
C PRO A 308 26.49 -2.70 -10.69
N LEU A 309 27.49 -3.53 -10.46
CA LEU A 309 27.33 -4.80 -9.75
C LEU A 309 28.12 -4.79 -8.42
N THR A 310 27.59 -5.48 -7.43
CA THR A 310 28.32 -5.83 -6.22
C THR A 310 29.35 -6.94 -6.52
N PRO A 311 30.33 -7.19 -5.61
CA PRO A 311 31.27 -8.29 -5.79
C PRO A 311 30.60 -9.67 -6.00
N ASN A 312 29.38 -9.83 -5.49
CA ASN A 312 28.59 -11.06 -5.62
C ASN A 312 27.71 -11.09 -6.89
N GLY A 313 27.90 -10.17 -7.84
CA GLY A 313 27.18 -10.15 -9.12
C GLY A 313 25.77 -9.58 -9.07
N LYS A 314 25.27 -9.10 -7.92
CA LYS A 314 23.96 -8.43 -7.81
C LYS A 314 24.08 -6.94 -8.17
N VAL A 315 22.99 -6.34 -8.69
CA VAL A 315 22.97 -4.90 -8.95
C VAL A 315 23.21 -4.11 -7.66
N ASN A 316 24.19 -3.20 -7.72
CA ASN A 316 24.49 -2.32 -6.59
C ASN A 316 23.60 -1.08 -6.64
N THR A 317 22.43 -1.18 -6.03
CA THR A 317 21.41 -0.11 -6.03
C THR A 317 21.81 1.16 -5.28
N LYS A 318 22.88 1.09 -4.44
CA LYS A 318 23.36 2.24 -3.65
C LYS A 318 24.15 3.26 -4.48
N VAL A 319 24.74 2.82 -5.58
CA VAL A 319 25.56 3.68 -6.45
C VAL A 319 24.82 4.13 -7.72
N LEU A 320 23.56 3.76 -7.86
CA LEU A 320 22.73 4.23 -8.97
C LEU A 320 22.48 5.73 -8.82
N PRO A 321 22.55 6.49 -9.92
CA PRO A 321 22.31 7.94 -9.88
C PRO A 321 20.86 8.23 -9.44
N GLU A 322 20.66 9.39 -8.83
CA GLU A 322 19.31 9.86 -8.53
C GLU A 322 18.55 10.12 -9.84
N PRO A 323 17.28 9.69 -9.93
CA PRO A 323 16.48 9.94 -11.11
C PRO A 323 16.22 11.45 -11.22
N LYS A 324 16.59 12.03 -12.35
CA LYS A 324 16.20 13.41 -12.64
C LYS A 324 14.70 13.42 -12.94
N SER A 325 13.97 14.40 -12.38
CA SER A 325 12.60 14.63 -12.85
C SER A 325 12.71 14.93 -14.35
N ASN A 326 11.99 14.18 -15.18
CA ASN A 326 11.88 14.50 -16.61
C ASN A 326 11.09 15.82 -16.72
N LYS A 327 11.77 16.94 -16.47
CA LYS A 327 11.25 18.24 -16.85
C LYS A 327 11.17 18.18 -18.37
N SER A 328 9.99 17.93 -18.91
CA SER A 328 9.79 18.08 -20.35
C SER A 328 10.05 19.54 -20.67
N GLU A 329 11.09 19.81 -21.44
CA GLU A 329 11.40 21.16 -21.97
C GLU A 329 10.30 21.69 -22.93
N ARG A 330 9.15 21.01 -22.98
CA ARG A 330 8.04 21.35 -23.90
C ARG A 330 7.01 22.33 -23.33
N GLY A 331 7.29 22.98 -22.21
CA GLY A 331 6.47 24.08 -21.73
C GLY A 331 6.75 25.36 -22.56
N ARG A 332 5.72 25.97 -23.14
CA ARG A 332 5.82 27.34 -23.59
C ARG A 332 5.91 28.29 -22.38
N LEU A 333 6.59 29.40 -22.54
CA LEU A 333 6.56 30.47 -21.53
C LEU A 333 5.11 30.99 -21.35
N PRO A 334 4.72 31.39 -20.14
CA PRO A 334 3.41 31.96 -19.86
C PRO A 334 3.18 33.21 -20.71
N LYS A 335 1.99 33.34 -21.29
CA LYS A 335 1.65 34.43 -22.22
C LYS A 335 1.08 35.68 -21.52
N ASN A 336 0.63 35.55 -20.28
CA ASN A 336 0.04 36.62 -19.50
C ASN A 336 0.30 36.43 -18.01
N GLU A 337 -0.01 37.44 -17.19
CA GLU A 337 0.20 37.40 -15.74
C GLU A 337 -0.57 36.26 -15.04
N LEU A 338 -1.76 35.92 -15.53
CA LEU A 338 -2.55 34.84 -14.96
C LEU A 338 -1.87 33.47 -15.18
N GLU A 339 -1.41 33.20 -16.42
CA GLU A 339 -0.66 31.98 -16.71
C GLU A 339 0.64 31.92 -15.89
N LYS A 340 1.31 33.06 -15.69
CA LYS A 340 2.52 33.15 -14.88
C LYS A 340 2.22 32.80 -13.42
N THR A 341 1.18 33.38 -12.86
CA THR A 341 0.74 33.08 -11.49
C THR A 341 0.43 31.60 -11.30
N PHE A 342 -0.27 30.96 -12.27
CA PHE A 342 -0.49 29.52 -12.23
C PHE A 342 0.80 28.71 -12.31
N CYS A 343 1.73 29.09 -13.20
CA CYS A 343 3.03 28.42 -13.28
C CYS A 343 3.81 28.53 -11.97
N ASP A 344 3.79 29.71 -11.33
CA ASP A 344 4.50 29.94 -10.07
C ASP A 344 3.86 29.10 -8.92
N ILE A 345 2.52 29.08 -8.82
CA ILE A 345 1.79 28.24 -7.87
C ILE A 345 2.11 26.75 -8.09
N PHE A 346 2.04 26.27 -9.34
CA PHE A 346 2.36 24.88 -9.63
C PHE A 346 3.83 24.55 -9.36
N ALA A 347 4.76 25.46 -9.61
CA ALA A 347 6.17 25.27 -9.28
C ALA A 347 6.35 25.12 -7.75
N GLU A 348 5.69 25.97 -6.96
CA GLU A 348 5.74 25.92 -5.49
C GLU A 348 5.17 24.62 -4.92
N ILE A 349 4.09 24.09 -5.53
CA ILE A 349 3.43 22.86 -5.07
C ILE A 349 4.20 21.60 -5.50
N LEU A 350 4.81 21.62 -6.70
CA LEU A 350 5.43 20.44 -7.31
C LEU A 350 6.94 20.33 -7.06
N GLU A 351 7.60 21.39 -6.57
CA GLU A 351 8.98 21.34 -6.07
C GLU A 351 9.05 20.72 -4.67
#